data_142f17450cdca2a83cb15282fb173d54
#
_entry.id   142f17450cdca2a83cb15282fb173d54
#
_cell.length_a   1.000
_cell.length_b   1.000
_cell.length_c   1.000
_cell.angle_alpha   90.00
_cell.angle_beta   90.00
_cell.angle_gamma   90.00
#
_symmetry.space_group_name_H-M   'P 1'
#
loop_
_entity.id
_entity.type
_entity.pdbx_description
1 polymer ?
#
loop_
_entity_poly.entity_id
_entity_poly.type
_entity_poly.pdbx_seq_one_letter_code
_entity_poly.pdbx_strand_id
1 'polypeptide(L)'
;MPPYGSILRARRDRPRVICLIACALLGIAGVARADLWGYLDEQGAAHFATEKLDERYQLFFKGETNLDAAARAKGAAPAEDDFSRSRIYQYVTRHPNVAKFGPLIERNAKLNALDPALVKAVIAVESAFEPAAVSAKGALGLMQLTPETGARYGVAADKARSLQQKLLDPAINLSIGTRYLRDLLALFGNDLGLALAAYNSGEQAVRRYHSSIPHFPETQEYVKLVRQFYALYRPPPAPAPPTRLTIPRRRRMPE
;
A
#
# COMPACT_ATOMS: atom_id res chain seq x y z
N MET A 1 -54.46 35.62 -34.48
CA MET A 1 -53.01 35.63 -34.25
C MET A 1 -52.76 36.22 -32.88
N PRO A 2 -52.29 35.45 -31.92
CA PRO A 2 -51.57 36.00 -30.78
C PRO A 2 -50.17 35.37 -30.70
N PRO A 3 -49.17 36.03 -30.05
CA PRO A 3 -47.80 35.65 -30.11
C PRO A 3 -47.38 34.63 -29.03
N TYR A 4 -46.43 33.82 -29.40
CA TYR A 4 -45.77 32.82 -28.56
C TYR A 4 -45.00 33.47 -27.40
N GLY A 5 -45.34 33.07 -26.16
CA GLY A 5 -44.57 33.36 -24.96
C GLY A 5 -43.50 32.31 -24.77
N SER A 6 -42.25 32.72 -24.86
CA SER A 6 -41.07 31.90 -24.54
C SER A 6 -40.88 31.72 -23.05
N ILE A 7 -40.99 30.48 -22.57
CA ILE A 7 -40.66 30.11 -21.21
C ILE A 7 -39.16 29.86 -21.11
N LEU A 8 -38.42 30.82 -20.56
CA LEU A 8 -37.03 30.68 -20.16
C LEU A 8 -36.93 29.77 -18.95
N ARG A 9 -36.50 28.54 -19.15
CA ARG A 9 -36.05 27.66 -18.06
C ARG A 9 -34.70 28.14 -17.55
N ALA A 10 -34.68 28.69 -16.36
CA ALA A 10 -33.47 28.99 -15.61
C ALA A 10 -32.69 27.69 -15.34
N ARG A 11 -31.54 27.53 -15.96
CA ARG A 11 -30.54 26.54 -15.58
C ARG A 11 -29.92 26.96 -14.25
N ARG A 12 -30.16 26.17 -13.22
CA ARG A 12 -29.43 26.26 -11.94
C ARG A 12 -27.99 25.79 -12.20
N ASP A 13 -27.08 26.73 -12.34
CA ASP A 13 -25.65 26.47 -12.31
C ASP A 13 -25.24 26.07 -10.88
N ARG A 14 -24.83 24.81 -10.72
CA ARG A 14 -24.18 24.34 -9.51
C ARG A 14 -22.74 24.85 -9.54
N PRO A 15 -22.22 25.48 -8.48
CA PRO A 15 -20.83 25.90 -8.45
C PRO A 15 -19.92 24.66 -8.46
N ARG A 16 -19.11 24.55 -9.50
CA ARG A 16 -17.98 23.64 -9.52
C ARG A 16 -16.95 24.18 -8.54
N VAL A 17 -16.79 23.50 -7.41
CA VAL A 17 -15.68 23.74 -6.50
C VAL A 17 -14.41 23.27 -7.22
N ILE A 18 -13.69 24.19 -7.85
CA ILE A 18 -12.34 23.98 -8.34
C ILE A 18 -11.43 24.16 -7.13
N CYS A 19 -10.93 23.04 -6.60
CA CYS A 19 -9.89 23.05 -5.58
C CYS A 19 -8.57 23.45 -6.27
N LEU A 20 -8.25 24.74 -6.27
CA LEU A 20 -6.95 25.28 -6.70
C LEU A 20 -5.92 24.95 -5.62
N ILE A 21 -5.13 23.90 -5.85
CA ILE A 21 -3.91 23.66 -5.08
C ILE A 21 -2.84 24.59 -5.61
N ALA A 22 -2.57 25.66 -4.87
CA ALA A 22 -1.44 26.56 -5.12
C ALA A 22 -0.13 25.81 -4.79
N CYS A 23 0.60 25.38 -5.81
CA CYS A 23 1.97 24.92 -5.67
C CYS A 23 2.89 26.12 -5.44
N ALA A 24 3.27 26.41 -4.20
CA ALA A 24 4.41 27.26 -3.90
C ALA A 24 5.69 26.44 -4.11
N LEU A 25 6.38 26.70 -5.22
CA LEU A 25 7.73 26.21 -5.49
C LEU A 25 8.72 26.93 -4.56
N LEU A 26 9.16 26.27 -3.50
CA LEU A 26 10.39 26.58 -2.80
C LEU A 26 11.22 25.30 -2.75
N GLY A 27 12.24 25.24 -3.60
CA GLY A 27 13.19 24.15 -3.67
C GLY A 27 14.05 24.11 -2.40
N ILE A 28 13.71 23.19 -1.51
CA ILE A 28 14.63 22.64 -0.53
C ILE A 28 14.55 21.13 -0.77
N ALA A 29 15.66 20.53 -1.25
CA ALA A 29 15.83 19.10 -1.32
C ALA A 29 15.87 18.55 0.12
N GLY A 30 14.70 18.54 0.77
CA GLY A 30 14.47 17.85 2.03
C GLY A 30 14.40 16.36 1.74
N VAL A 31 15.20 15.57 2.41
CA VAL A 31 15.08 14.13 2.48
C VAL A 31 13.62 13.81 2.79
N ALA A 32 12.91 13.20 1.85
CA ALA A 32 11.49 12.92 1.99
C ALA A 32 11.30 11.98 3.19
N ARG A 33 10.82 12.52 4.29
CA ARG A 33 10.32 11.75 5.42
C ARG A 33 9.09 11.01 4.93
N ALA A 34 9.12 9.71 4.98
CA ALA A 34 8.00 8.88 4.58
C ALA A 34 7.17 8.51 5.83
N ASP A 35 6.59 9.51 6.48
CA ASP A 35 5.69 9.32 7.61
C ASP A 35 4.36 8.74 7.09
N LEU A 36 3.70 7.95 7.90
CA LEU A 36 2.39 7.40 7.59
C LEU A 36 1.36 7.91 8.60
N TRP A 37 0.36 8.57 8.09
CA TRP A 37 -0.75 9.13 8.85
C TRP A 37 -2.02 8.36 8.58
N GLY A 38 -2.93 8.29 9.54
CA GLY A 38 -4.19 7.64 9.31
C GLY A 38 -5.20 7.84 10.45
N TYR A 39 -6.45 7.45 10.19
CA TYR A 39 -7.52 7.41 11.18
C TYR A 39 -8.52 6.29 10.85
N LEU A 40 -9.32 5.92 11.84
CA LEU A 40 -10.50 5.07 11.66
C LEU A 40 -11.74 5.96 11.67
N ASP A 41 -12.58 5.85 10.64
CA ASP A 41 -13.86 6.55 10.62
C ASP A 41 -14.88 5.91 11.58
N GLU A 42 -16.09 6.48 11.64
CA GLU A 42 -17.16 6.01 12.52
C GLU A 42 -17.66 4.61 12.16
N GLN A 43 -17.47 4.18 10.92
CA GLN A 43 -17.81 2.86 10.42
C GLN A 43 -16.68 1.85 10.64
N GLY A 44 -15.52 2.29 11.16
CA GLY A 44 -14.34 1.46 11.39
C GLY A 44 -13.48 1.26 10.16
N ALA A 45 -13.73 1.97 9.06
CA ALA A 45 -12.85 1.94 7.90
C ALA A 45 -11.58 2.75 8.14
N ALA A 46 -10.44 2.21 7.71
CA ALA A 46 -9.14 2.84 7.87
C ALA A 46 -8.80 3.74 6.68
N HIS A 47 -8.38 4.96 6.98
CA HIS A 47 -7.93 5.96 6.01
C HIS A 47 -6.45 6.26 6.23
N PHE A 48 -5.65 6.27 5.17
CA PHE A 48 -4.21 6.48 5.23
C PHE A 48 -3.76 7.61 4.32
N ALA A 49 -2.67 8.28 4.74
CA ALA A 49 -2.00 9.31 3.95
C ALA A 49 -0.52 9.39 4.32
N THR A 50 0.33 9.94 3.46
CA THR A 50 1.75 10.18 3.74
C THR A 50 1.99 11.54 4.41
N GLU A 51 0.93 12.31 4.66
CA GLU A 51 0.95 13.57 5.37
C GLU A 51 -0.35 13.76 6.19
N LYS A 52 -0.33 14.67 7.16
CA LYS A 52 -1.53 15.01 7.93
C LYS A 52 -2.46 15.87 7.08
N LEU A 53 -3.53 15.27 6.55
CA LEU A 53 -4.50 15.96 5.69
C LEU A 53 -5.50 16.81 6.50
N ASP A 54 -5.91 16.34 7.70
CA ASP A 54 -6.78 17.06 8.63
C ASP A 54 -6.56 16.58 10.08
N GLU A 55 -7.32 17.12 11.04
CA GLU A 55 -7.16 16.83 12.48
C GLU A 55 -7.50 15.37 12.87
N ARG A 56 -8.21 14.61 12.03
CA ARG A 56 -8.51 13.19 12.27
C ARG A 56 -7.28 12.32 12.06
N TYR A 57 -6.38 12.74 11.14
CA TYR A 57 -5.18 11.99 10.84
C TYR A 57 -4.17 12.07 11.98
N GLN A 58 -3.81 10.92 12.52
CA GLN A 58 -2.78 10.74 13.54
C GLN A 58 -1.55 10.10 12.92
N LEU A 59 -0.36 10.53 13.35
CA LEU A 59 0.89 9.89 12.93
C LEU A 59 0.90 8.46 13.47
N PHE A 60 1.01 7.48 12.58
CA PHE A 60 0.99 6.09 12.99
C PHE A 60 2.27 5.32 12.63
N PHE A 61 3.06 5.84 11.72
CA PHE A 61 4.40 5.33 11.41
C PHE A 61 5.30 6.50 11.02
N LYS A 62 6.49 6.56 11.62
CA LYS A 62 7.51 7.56 11.29
C LYS A 62 8.53 6.94 10.35
N GLY A 63 8.66 7.48 9.16
CA GLY A 63 9.61 6.99 8.17
C GLY A 63 11.05 7.13 8.66
N GLU A 64 11.89 6.13 8.38
CA GLU A 64 13.30 6.18 8.72
C GLU A 64 14.02 7.21 7.86
N THR A 65 14.80 8.08 8.51
CA THR A 65 15.79 8.89 7.81
C THR A 65 17.09 8.08 7.64
N ASN A 66 17.96 8.47 6.69
CA ASN A 66 19.29 7.88 6.57
C ASN A 66 20.11 8.01 7.87
N LEU A 67 19.81 9.02 8.71
CA LEU A 67 20.40 9.21 10.02
C LEU A 67 19.91 8.18 11.03
N ASP A 68 18.63 7.81 10.99
CA ASP A 68 18.04 6.79 11.87
C ASP A 68 18.58 5.39 11.50
N ALA A 69 18.71 5.11 10.21
CA ALA A 69 19.35 3.88 9.72
C ALA A 69 20.83 3.79 10.13
N ALA A 70 21.56 4.91 10.08
CA ALA A 70 22.96 4.98 10.53
C ALA A 70 23.09 4.86 12.06
N ALA A 71 22.13 5.40 12.83
CA ALA A 71 22.09 5.26 14.29
C ALA A 71 21.81 3.80 14.73
N ARG A 72 20.88 3.11 14.04
CA ARG A 72 20.62 1.67 14.26
C ARG A 72 21.83 0.79 13.93
N ALA A 73 22.53 1.10 12.84
CA ALA A 73 23.78 0.42 12.49
C ALA A 73 24.87 0.57 13.58
N LYS A 74 24.78 1.60 14.42
CA LYS A 74 25.65 1.84 15.58
C LYS A 74 25.12 1.26 16.91
N GLY A 75 24.04 0.45 16.87
CA GLY A 75 23.50 -0.24 18.05
C GLY A 75 22.64 0.63 18.97
N ALA A 76 22.19 1.80 18.54
CA ALA A 76 21.20 2.57 19.27
C ALA A 76 19.84 1.81 19.23
N ALA A 77 19.28 1.54 20.42
CA ALA A 77 17.93 0.99 20.51
C ALA A 77 16.94 1.96 19.84
N PRO A 78 15.95 1.47 19.06
CA PRO A 78 14.90 2.32 18.55
C PRO A 78 14.23 2.99 19.74
N ALA A 79 14.08 4.33 19.70
CA ALA A 79 13.13 4.97 20.59
C ALA A 79 11.79 4.25 20.35
N GLU A 80 11.18 3.72 21.42
CA GLU A 80 9.81 3.19 21.35
C GLU A 80 8.90 4.37 21.04
N ASP A 81 8.77 4.66 19.75
CA ASP A 81 7.95 5.75 19.28
C ASP A 81 6.51 5.47 19.69
N ASP A 82 5.87 6.47 20.26
CA ASP A 82 4.49 6.43 20.80
C ASP A 82 3.44 5.97 19.76
N PHE A 83 3.80 5.93 18.48
CA PHE A 83 2.92 5.48 17.40
C PHE A 83 2.57 3.99 17.46
N SER A 84 3.44 3.13 18.02
CA SER A 84 3.13 1.69 18.22
C SER A 84 1.91 1.49 19.13
N ARG A 85 1.56 2.51 19.93
CA ARG A 85 0.38 2.56 20.79
C ARG A 85 -0.84 3.14 20.10
N SER A 86 -0.70 3.71 18.89
CA SER A 86 -1.82 4.30 18.18
C SER A 86 -2.87 3.22 17.81
N ARG A 87 -4.16 3.60 17.89
CA ARG A 87 -5.27 2.70 17.56
C ARG A 87 -5.15 2.14 16.13
N ILE A 88 -4.69 2.96 15.20
CA ILE A 88 -4.57 2.57 13.81
C ILE A 88 -3.41 1.61 13.56
N TYR A 89 -2.27 1.78 14.25
CA TYR A 89 -1.17 0.82 14.20
C TYR A 89 -1.62 -0.55 14.70
N GLN A 90 -2.32 -0.58 15.83
CA GLN A 90 -2.86 -1.83 16.38
C GLN A 90 -3.93 -2.44 15.47
N TYR A 91 -4.78 -1.60 14.88
CA TYR A 91 -5.77 -2.05 13.90
C TYR A 91 -5.11 -2.76 12.71
N VAL A 92 -4.12 -2.14 12.08
CA VAL A 92 -3.47 -2.69 10.89
C VAL A 92 -2.58 -3.90 11.20
N THR A 93 -1.86 -3.88 12.35
CA THR A 93 -0.91 -4.96 12.68
C THR A 93 -1.55 -6.11 13.46
N ARG A 94 -2.62 -5.84 14.21
CA ARG A 94 -3.30 -6.81 15.08
C ARG A 94 -4.76 -7.06 14.68
N HIS A 95 -5.19 -6.54 13.52
CA HIS A 95 -6.54 -6.80 13.05
C HIS A 95 -6.78 -8.32 12.98
N PRO A 96 -7.91 -8.85 13.49
CA PRO A 96 -8.18 -10.30 13.50
C PRO A 96 -8.02 -10.95 12.13
N ASN A 97 -8.33 -10.23 11.06
CA ASN A 97 -8.21 -10.71 9.70
C ASN A 97 -6.74 -10.86 9.24
N VAL A 98 -5.78 -10.14 9.83
CA VAL A 98 -4.35 -10.35 9.56
C VAL A 98 -3.94 -11.76 9.99
N ALA A 99 -4.34 -12.18 11.18
CA ALA A 99 -4.10 -13.54 11.67
C ALA A 99 -4.93 -14.57 10.90
N LYS A 100 -6.22 -14.29 10.67
CA LYS A 100 -7.16 -15.17 9.95
C LYS A 100 -6.69 -15.50 8.54
N PHE A 101 -6.23 -14.50 7.78
CA PHE A 101 -5.78 -14.69 6.39
C PHE A 101 -4.28 -14.95 6.27
N GLY A 102 -3.50 -14.85 7.35
CA GLY A 102 -2.06 -15.08 7.38
C GLY A 102 -1.63 -16.35 6.65
N PRO A 103 -2.15 -17.54 7.00
CA PRO A 103 -1.77 -18.80 6.33
C PRO A 103 -2.09 -18.79 4.82
N LEU A 104 -3.21 -18.17 4.42
CA LEU A 104 -3.61 -18.08 3.02
C LEU A 104 -2.72 -17.10 2.24
N ILE A 105 -2.33 -15.98 2.86
CA ILE A 105 -1.38 -15.02 2.31
C ILE A 105 -0.02 -15.68 2.10
N GLU A 106 0.53 -16.34 3.11
CA GLU A 106 1.82 -17.01 3.05
C GLU A 106 1.86 -18.09 1.95
N ARG A 107 0.80 -18.90 1.86
CA ARG A 107 0.67 -19.91 0.80
C ARG A 107 0.70 -19.27 -0.59
N ASN A 108 -0.13 -18.26 -0.83
CA ASN A 108 -0.23 -17.63 -2.16
C ASN A 108 1.03 -16.82 -2.51
N ALA A 109 1.65 -16.16 -1.55
CA ALA A 109 2.93 -15.49 -1.71
C ALA A 109 4.01 -16.49 -2.13
N LYS A 110 4.14 -17.62 -1.43
CA LYS A 110 5.10 -18.67 -1.76
C LYS A 110 4.87 -19.24 -3.16
N LEU A 111 3.63 -19.53 -3.54
CA LEU A 111 3.28 -20.05 -4.86
C LEU A 111 3.67 -19.10 -6.00
N ASN A 112 3.70 -17.80 -5.73
CA ASN A 112 4.01 -16.77 -6.70
C ASN A 112 5.41 -16.14 -6.50
N ALA A 113 6.26 -16.73 -5.67
CA ALA A 113 7.60 -16.23 -5.35
C ALA A 113 7.61 -14.75 -4.88
N LEU A 114 6.58 -14.37 -4.09
CA LEU A 114 6.45 -13.06 -3.47
C LEU A 114 6.84 -13.10 -1.99
N ASP A 115 7.32 -11.97 -1.45
CA ASP A 115 7.46 -11.78 -0.01
C ASP A 115 6.05 -11.65 0.62
N PRO A 116 5.68 -12.48 1.62
CA PRO A 116 4.39 -12.36 2.31
C PRO A 116 4.15 -10.99 2.94
N ALA A 117 5.22 -10.29 3.35
CA ALA A 117 5.13 -8.93 3.89
C ALA A 117 4.66 -7.94 2.80
N LEU A 118 5.10 -8.11 1.55
CA LEU A 118 4.61 -7.30 0.42
C LEU A 118 3.14 -7.54 0.14
N VAL A 119 2.69 -8.79 0.15
CA VAL A 119 1.26 -9.12 -0.05
C VAL A 119 0.42 -8.52 1.07
N LYS A 120 0.86 -8.63 2.34
CA LYS A 120 0.18 -7.98 3.48
C LYS A 120 0.11 -6.46 3.30
N ALA A 121 1.17 -5.82 2.82
CA ALA A 121 1.22 -4.39 2.58
C ALA A 121 0.20 -3.93 1.51
N VAL A 122 0.10 -4.66 0.41
CA VAL A 122 -0.91 -4.39 -0.63
C VAL A 122 -2.31 -4.53 -0.05
N ILE A 123 -2.62 -5.62 0.67
CA ILE A 123 -3.94 -5.84 1.28
C ILE A 123 -4.29 -4.74 2.29
N ALA A 124 -3.31 -4.29 3.08
CA ALA A 124 -3.52 -3.22 4.06
C ALA A 124 -3.98 -1.91 3.39
N VAL A 125 -3.37 -1.55 2.26
CA VAL A 125 -3.71 -0.32 1.52
C VAL A 125 -5.00 -0.50 0.71
N GLU A 126 -5.22 -1.67 0.11
CA GLU A 126 -6.37 -1.92 -0.76
C GLU A 126 -7.70 -2.06 0.00
N SER A 127 -7.70 -2.75 1.12
CA SER A 127 -8.94 -3.10 1.82
C SER A 127 -8.86 -3.02 3.34
N ALA A 128 -7.71 -2.63 3.93
CA ALA A 128 -7.47 -2.76 5.37
C ALA A 128 -7.83 -4.16 5.92
N PHE A 129 -7.59 -5.21 5.13
CA PHE A 129 -7.95 -6.61 5.40
C PHE A 129 -9.46 -6.90 5.42
N GLU A 130 -10.32 -6.04 4.85
CA GLU A 130 -11.75 -6.29 4.75
C GLU A 130 -12.07 -7.15 3.50
N PRO A 131 -12.48 -8.42 3.68
CA PRO A 131 -12.71 -9.32 2.54
C PRO A 131 -13.95 -8.95 1.72
N ALA A 132 -14.89 -8.22 2.29
CA ALA A 132 -16.11 -7.78 1.62
C ALA A 132 -15.99 -6.37 1.01
N ALA A 133 -14.79 -5.77 1.01
CA ALA A 133 -14.58 -4.42 0.50
C ALA A 133 -14.97 -4.29 -0.97
N VAL A 134 -15.73 -3.23 -1.27
CA VAL A 134 -16.15 -2.87 -2.63
C VAL A 134 -15.88 -1.38 -2.83
N SER A 135 -14.99 -1.04 -3.77
CA SER A 135 -14.68 0.37 -4.07
C SER A 135 -15.75 1.03 -4.94
N ALA A 136 -15.76 2.37 -4.96
CA ALA A 136 -16.62 3.14 -5.86
C ALA A 136 -16.34 2.85 -7.36
N LYS A 137 -15.14 2.36 -7.69
CA LYS A 137 -14.74 1.94 -9.05
C LYS A 137 -15.07 0.46 -9.33
N GLY A 138 -15.71 -0.25 -8.38
CA GLY A 138 -16.11 -1.65 -8.53
C GLY A 138 -14.98 -2.67 -8.31
N ALA A 139 -13.88 -2.29 -7.68
CA ALA A 139 -12.85 -3.22 -7.25
C ALA A 139 -13.31 -4.00 -6.00
N LEU A 140 -12.90 -5.26 -5.85
CA LEU A 140 -13.51 -6.23 -4.96
C LEU A 140 -12.49 -6.96 -4.09
N GLY A 141 -12.81 -7.12 -2.81
CA GLY A 141 -12.16 -7.99 -1.84
C GLY A 141 -10.80 -7.53 -1.34
N LEU A 142 -10.06 -8.43 -0.73
CA LEU A 142 -8.80 -8.15 -0.01
C LEU A 142 -7.75 -7.40 -0.85
N MET A 143 -7.59 -7.75 -2.11
CA MET A 143 -6.60 -7.15 -3.01
C MET A 143 -7.26 -6.24 -4.07
N GLN A 144 -8.52 -5.83 -3.88
CA GLN A 144 -9.27 -4.89 -4.71
C GLN A 144 -9.15 -5.18 -6.20
N LEU A 145 -9.52 -6.40 -6.60
CA LEU A 145 -9.49 -6.81 -8.00
C LEU A 145 -10.71 -6.30 -8.75
N THR A 146 -10.49 -5.69 -9.92
CA THR A 146 -11.60 -5.36 -10.82
C THR A 146 -12.16 -6.62 -11.49
N PRO A 147 -13.45 -6.63 -11.87
CA PRO A 147 -14.03 -7.72 -12.64
C PRO A 147 -13.25 -8.06 -13.91
N GLU A 148 -12.71 -7.03 -14.59
CA GLU A 148 -11.88 -7.18 -15.78
C GLU A 148 -10.57 -7.94 -15.46
N THR A 149 -9.88 -7.57 -14.40
CA THR A 149 -8.68 -8.28 -13.94
C THR A 149 -9.03 -9.73 -13.58
N GLY A 150 -10.13 -9.94 -12.84
CA GLY A 150 -10.58 -11.29 -12.50
C GLY A 150 -10.82 -12.16 -13.74
N ALA A 151 -11.54 -11.63 -14.74
CA ALA A 151 -11.81 -12.33 -15.99
C ALA A 151 -10.52 -12.65 -16.77
N ARG A 152 -9.57 -11.72 -16.84
CA ARG A 152 -8.25 -11.92 -17.48
C ARG A 152 -7.48 -13.07 -16.83
N TYR A 153 -7.65 -13.29 -15.53
CA TYR A 153 -7.03 -14.41 -14.79
C TYR A 153 -7.89 -15.65 -14.70
N GLY A 154 -8.96 -15.74 -15.51
CA GLY A 154 -9.76 -16.96 -15.68
C GLY A 154 -10.92 -17.12 -14.70
N VAL A 155 -11.26 -16.06 -13.94
CA VAL A 155 -12.48 -16.10 -13.12
C VAL A 155 -13.69 -15.82 -14.02
N ALA A 156 -14.62 -16.77 -14.05
CA ALA A 156 -15.88 -16.64 -14.76
C ALA A 156 -17.06 -16.94 -13.82
N ALA A 157 -18.22 -16.36 -14.12
CA ALA A 157 -19.46 -16.73 -13.44
C ALA A 157 -19.81 -18.19 -13.72
N ASP A 158 -20.48 -18.84 -12.79
CA ASP A 158 -21.10 -20.15 -12.95
C ASP A 158 -22.57 -20.12 -12.52
N LYS A 159 -23.21 -21.28 -12.47
CA LYS A 159 -24.61 -21.39 -12.06
C LYS A 159 -24.87 -20.99 -10.60
N ALA A 160 -23.85 -21.06 -9.74
CA ALA A 160 -23.95 -20.81 -8.31
C ALA A 160 -23.51 -19.40 -7.91
N ARG A 161 -22.49 -18.85 -8.58
CA ARG A 161 -21.88 -17.58 -8.18
C ARG A 161 -21.56 -16.69 -9.38
N SER A 162 -21.88 -15.40 -9.25
CA SER A 162 -21.41 -14.38 -10.20
C SER A 162 -19.88 -14.21 -10.10
N LEU A 163 -19.29 -13.56 -11.11
CA LEU A 163 -17.86 -13.21 -11.09
C LEU A 163 -17.52 -12.35 -9.87
N GLN A 164 -18.37 -11.36 -9.54
CA GLN A 164 -18.20 -10.50 -8.38
C GLN A 164 -18.22 -11.27 -7.06
N GLN A 165 -19.19 -12.18 -6.89
CA GLN A 165 -19.25 -13.05 -5.70
C GLN A 165 -18.00 -13.93 -5.56
N LYS A 166 -17.43 -14.39 -6.67
CA LYS A 166 -16.16 -15.14 -6.65
C LYS A 166 -14.97 -14.26 -6.28
N LEU A 167 -14.93 -13.01 -6.75
CA LEU A 167 -13.84 -12.08 -6.40
C LEU A 167 -13.91 -11.60 -4.95
N LEU A 168 -15.06 -11.68 -4.29
CA LEU A 168 -15.19 -11.45 -2.84
C LEU A 168 -14.78 -12.66 -2.00
N ASP A 169 -14.58 -13.85 -2.60
CA ASP A 169 -14.03 -15.01 -1.90
C ASP A 169 -12.53 -14.79 -1.63
N PRO A 170 -12.08 -14.77 -0.36
CA PRO A 170 -10.70 -14.49 -0.02
C PRO A 170 -9.68 -15.42 -0.69
N ALA A 171 -10.01 -16.69 -0.86
CA ALA A 171 -9.09 -17.66 -1.47
C ALA A 171 -8.90 -17.38 -2.97
N ILE A 172 -9.98 -17.08 -3.68
CA ILE A 172 -9.94 -16.71 -5.09
C ILE A 172 -9.24 -15.35 -5.25
N ASN A 173 -9.62 -14.37 -4.45
CA ASN A 173 -9.07 -13.02 -4.49
C ASN A 173 -7.55 -13.02 -4.30
N LEU A 174 -7.04 -13.67 -3.26
CA LEU A 174 -5.61 -13.80 -2.98
C LEU A 174 -4.87 -14.59 -4.08
N SER A 175 -5.47 -15.67 -4.58
CA SER A 175 -4.86 -16.45 -5.66
C SER A 175 -4.66 -15.61 -6.93
N ILE A 176 -5.65 -14.81 -7.31
CA ILE A 176 -5.57 -13.96 -8.50
C ILE A 176 -4.70 -12.74 -8.25
N GLY A 177 -4.89 -12.03 -7.12
CA GLY A 177 -4.18 -10.80 -6.80
C GLY A 177 -2.67 -11.00 -6.69
N THR A 178 -2.23 -12.10 -6.07
CA THR A 178 -0.80 -12.41 -5.98
C THR A 178 -0.19 -12.79 -7.33
N ARG A 179 -0.92 -13.50 -8.19
CA ARG A 179 -0.49 -13.76 -9.58
C ARG A 179 -0.37 -12.47 -10.37
N TYR A 180 -1.36 -11.59 -10.27
CA TYR A 180 -1.33 -10.29 -10.93
C TYR A 180 -0.14 -9.44 -10.46
N LEU A 181 0.11 -9.36 -9.15
CA LEU A 181 1.24 -8.62 -8.59
C LEU A 181 2.58 -9.20 -9.08
N ARG A 182 2.74 -10.53 -9.11
CA ARG A 182 3.92 -11.19 -9.67
C ARG A 182 4.12 -10.84 -11.15
N ASP A 183 3.05 -10.89 -11.95
CA ASP A 183 3.13 -10.62 -13.38
C ASP A 183 3.50 -9.17 -13.66
N LEU A 184 3.04 -8.23 -12.84
CA LEU A 184 3.47 -6.83 -12.89
C LEU A 184 4.94 -6.66 -12.50
N LEU A 185 5.41 -7.35 -11.46
CA LEU A 185 6.85 -7.34 -11.12
C LEU A 185 7.69 -7.86 -12.28
N ALA A 186 7.31 -8.99 -12.88
CA ALA A 186 8.01 -9.54 -14.04
C ALA A 186 7.97 -8.58 -15.24
N LEU A 187 6.83 -7.95 -15.49
CA LEU A 187 6.66 -6.99 -16.59
C LEU A 187 7.56 -5.77 -16.48
N PHE A 188 7.83 -5.31 -15.27
CA PHE A 188 8.65 -4.13 -14.99
C PHE A 188 10.03 -4.46 -14.43
N GLY A 189 10.59 -5.64 -14.76
CA GLY A 189 11.97 -6.01 -14.42
C GLY A 189 12.24 -6.10 -12.91
N ASN A 190 11.23 -6.44 -12.11
CA ASN A 190 11.24 -6.46 -10.66
C ASN A 190 11.41 -5.07 -10.01
N ASP A 191 11.17 -3.97 -10.74
CA ASP A 191 11.03 -2.67 -10.11
C ASP A 191 9.71 -2.61 -9.33
N LEU A 192 9.85 -2.64 -7.99
CA LEU A 192 8.71 -2.61 -7.09
C LEU A 192 7.86 -1.34 -7.26
N GLY A 193 8.50 -0.18 -7.49
CA GLY A 193 7.78 1.08 -7.64
C GLY A 193 6.89 1.09 -8.88
N LEU A 194 7.41 0.62 -10.01
CA LEU A 194 6.67 0.52 -11.26
C LEU A 194 5.56 -0.53 -11.20
N ALA A 195 5.83 -1.68 -10.58
CA ALA A 195 4.84 -2.73 -10.39
C ALA A 195 3.66 -2.26 -9.52
N LEU A 196 3.93 -1.57 -8.41
CA LEU A 196 2.90 -0.99 -7.55
C LEU A 196 2.12 0.13 -8.25
N ALA A 197 2.81 1.00 -8.99
CA ALA A 197 2.14 2.02 -9.80
C ALA A 197 1.20 1.39 -10.83
N ALA A 198 1.64 0.32 -11.49
CA ALA A 198 0.83 -0.42 -12.45
C ALA A 198 -0.33 -1.18 -11.80
N TYR A 199 -0.15 -1.67 -10.58
CA TYR A 199 -1.23 -2.30 -9.81
C TYR A 199 -2.38 -1.32 -9.57
N ASN A 200 -2.07 -0.10 -9.16
CA ASN A 200 -3.05 0.95 -8.86
C ASN A 200 -3.63 1.62 -10.10
N SER A 201 -2.80 2.00 -11.08
CA SER A 201 -3.21 2.80 -12.24
C SER A 201 -3.33 2.01 -13.56
N GLY A 202 -3.01 0.73 -13.53
CA GLY A 202 -2.96 -0.15 -14.70
C GLY A 202 -1.62 -0.08 -15.45
N GLU A 203 -1.20 -1.21 -16.03
CA GLU A 203 0.07 -1.34 -16.75
C GLU A 203 0.20 -0.38 -17.95
N GLN A 204 -0.92 -0.05 -18.61
CA GLN A 204 -0.91 0.88 -19.74
C GLN A 204 -0.59 2.32 -19.33
N ALA A 205 -0.99 2.73 -18.12
CA ALA A 205 -0.65 4.04 -17.60
C ALA A 205 0.88 4.16 -17.43
N VAL A 206 1.51 3.20 -16.75
CA VAL A 206 2.97 3.18 -16.55
C VAL A 206 3.74 3.14 -17.87
N ARG A 207 3.29 2.37 -18.84
CA ARG A 207 3.92 2.31 -20.19
C ARG A 207 3.85 3.64 -20.92
N ARG A 208 2.68 4.36 -20.87
CA ARG A 208 2.56 5.70 -21.47
C ARG A 208 3.48 6.73 -20.83
N TYR A 209 3.84 6.55 -19.57
CA TYR A 209 4.81 7.39 -18.87
C TYR A 209 6.25 6.87 -19.00
N HIS A 210 6.58 6.20 -20.12
CA HIS A 210 7.94 5.70 -20.43
C HIS A 210 8.55 4.86 -19.31
N SER A 211 7.76 3.95 -18.73
CA SER A 211 8.16 3.12 -17.59
C SER A 211 8.66 3.94 -16.40
N SER A 212 7.95 5.02 -16.08
CA SER A 212 8.09 5.78 -14.84
C SER A 212 6.77 5.77 -14.07
N ILE A 213 6.82 6.10 -12.78
CA ILE A 213 5.62 6.23 -11.97
C ILE A 213 4.81 7.42 -12.51
N PRO A 214 3.55 7.21 -12.92
CA PRO A 214 2.70 8.29 -13.42
C PRO A 214 2.55 9.42 -12.42
N HIS A 215 2.48 10.66 -12.90
CA HIS A 215 2.29 11.84 -12.06
C HIS A 215 0.84 11.98 -11.55
N PHE A 216 0.15 10.87 -11.31
CA PHE A 216 -1.15 10.84 -10.67
C PHE A 216 -0.95 10.88 -9.15
N PRO A 217 -1.47 11.90 -8.44
CA PRO A 217 -1.28 12.00 -6.98
C PRO A 217 -1.71 10.73 -6.24
N GLU A 218 -2.85 10.14 -6.61
CA GLU A 218 -3.36 8.87 -6.04
C GLU A 218 -2.35 7.72 -6.21
N THR A 219 -1.74 7.58 -7.40
CA THR A 219 -0.78 6.51 -7.68
C THR A 219 0.55 6.70 -6.94
N GLN A 220 1.03 7.94 -6.88
CA GLN A 220 2.26 8.26 -6.14
C GLN A 220 2.09 7.99 -4.64
N GLU A 221 0.94 8.39 -4.09
CA GLU A 221 0.57 8.13 -2.71
C GLU A 221 0.46 6.62 -2.43
N TYR A 222 -0.24 5.88 -3.29
CA TYR A 222 -0.35 4.42 -3.20
C TYR A 222 1.02 3.73 -3.12
N VAL A 223 1.95 4.08 -4.01
CA VAL A 223 3.29 3.49 -4.02
C VAL A 223 4.04 3.78 -2.71
N LYS A 224 3.93 5.00 -2.17
CA LYS A 224 4.53 5.37 -0.88
C LYS A 224 3.92 4.54 0.26
N LEU A 225 2.59 4.50 0.34
CA LEU A 225 1.86 3.78 1.38
C LEU A 225 2.22 2.29 1.40
N VAL A 226 2.16 1.61 0.25
CA VAL A 226 2.50 0.19 0.19
C VAL A 226 3.94 -0.07 0.60
N ARG A 227 4.90 0.78 0.19
CA ARG A 227 6.31 0.64 0.61
C ARG A 227 6.49 0.79 2.12
N GLN A 228 5.73 1.68 2.76
CA GLN A 228 5.78 1.88 4.22
C GLN A 228 5.20 0.68 4.96
N PHE A 229 4.02 0.19 4.55
CA PHE A 229 3.45 -1.03 5.10
C PHE A 229 4.35 -2.25 4.86
N TYR A 230 5.03 -2.31 3.72
CA TYR A 230 5.97 -3.38 3.44
C TYR A 230 7.15 -3.36 4.41
N ALA A 231 7.72 -2.19 4.71
CA ALA A 231 8.75 -2.04 5.72
C ALA A 231 8.25 -2.45 7.12
N LEU A 232 7.00 -2.10 7.46
CA LEU A 232 6.35 -2.44 8.73
C LEU A 232 6.14 -3.94 8.92
N TYR A 233 5.70 -4.66 7.87
CA TYR A 233 5.42 -6.09 7.94
C TYR A 233 6.66 -6.98 7.79
N ARG A 234 7.78 -6.43 7.38
CA ARG A 234 9.04 -7.18 7.33
C ARG A 234 9.53 -7.48 8.74
N PRO A 235 10.01 -8.69 9.01
CA PRO A 235 10.70 -8.95 10.26
C PRO A 235 11.95 -8.06 10.36
N PRO A 236 12.31 -7.59 11.55
CA PRO A 236 13.56 -6.85 11.72
C PRO A 236 14.72 -7.72 11.19
N PRO A 237 15.77 -7.10 10.60
CA PRO A 237 16.92 -7.84 10.14
C PRO A 237 17.50 -8.67 11.30
N ALA A 238 17.85 -9.92 11.02
CA ALA A 238 18.48 -10.77 12.02
C ALA A 238 19.72 -10.05 12.60
N PRO A 239 19.94 -10.11 13.94
CA PRO A 239 21.12 -9.52 14.54
C PRO A 239 22.37 -10.07 13.85
N ALA A 240 23.31 -9.19 13.52
CA ALA A 240 24.58 -9.62 12.91
C ALA A 240 25.22 -10.70 13.80
N PRO A 241 25.74 -11.78 13.22
CA PRO A 241 26.40 -12.80 14.01
C PRO A 241 27.52 -12.14 14.82
N PRO A 242 27.71 -12.53 16.10
CA PRO A 242 28.74 -11.92 16.94
C PRO A 242 30.10 -12.08 16.25
N THR A 243 30.76 -10.95 16.04
CA THR A 243 32.11 -10.93 15.47
C THR A 243 33.01 -11.75 16.40
N ARG A 244 33.42 -12.93 15.96
CA ARG A 244 34.39 -13.73 16.72
C ARG A 244 35.68 -12.92 16.83
N LEU A 245 35.91 -12.36 18.01
CA LEU A 245 37.22 -11.80 18.35
C LEU A 245 38.23 -12.95 18.35
N THR A 246 39.01 -13.06 17.28
CA THR A 246 40.14 -13.97 17.23
C THR A 246 41.22 -13.37 18.12
N ILE A 247 41.33 -13.85 19.37
CA ILE A 247 42.42 -13.46 20.27
C ILE A 247 43.71 -14.06 19.66
N PRO A 248 44.69 -13.21 19.26
CA PRO A 248 45.93 -13.73 18.71
C PRO A 248 46.64 -14.54 19.80
N ARG A 249 46.97 -15.80 19.47
CA ARG A 249 47.79 -16.66 20.36
C ARG A 249 49.10 -15.93 20.66
N ARG A 250 49.31 -15.62 21.97
CA ARG A 250 50.62 -15.16 22.44
C ARG A 250 51.69 -16.14 21.98
N ARG A 251 52.65 -15.66 21.14
CA ARG A 251 53.87 -16.41 20.84
C ARG A 251 54.57 -16.70 22.16
N ARG A 252 54.77 -17.99 22.49
CA ARG A 252 55.73 -18.35 23.53
C ARG A 252 57.12 -17.89 23.07
N MET A 253 57.76 -17.08 23.88
CA MET A 253 59.19 -16.78 23.74
C MET A 253 59.98 -18.06 24.04
N PRO A 254 60.98 -18.40 23.25
CA PRO A 254 61.91 -19.47 23.59
C PRO A 254 62.77 -19.04 24.77
N GLU A 255 63.05 -19.99 25.68
CA GLU A 255 63.99 -19.83 26.81
C GLU A 255 65.41 -19.70 26.31
#